data_ee25c25726b1da8ee6f39a62c08d26bc
#
_entry.id   ee25c25726b1da8ee6f39a62c08d26bc
#
_cell.length_a   1.000
_cell.length_b   1.000
_cell.length_c   1.000
_cell.angle_alpha   90.00
_cell.angle_beta   90.00
_cell.angle_gamma   90.00
#
_symmetry.space_group_name_H-M   'P 1'
#
loop_
_entity.id
_entity.type
_entity.pdbx_description
1 polymer ?
#
loop_
_entity_poly.entity_id
_entity_poly.type
_entity_poly.pdbx_seq_one_letter_code
_entity_poly.pdbx_strand_id
1 'polypeptide(L)'
;CDAPLMTPQEVEYFISHANMENYDHVLGLVSQKKLKYFYPQEGKPGIKMAYLHIKEDSFRINNLHLVKPLRIENREYIQKMYQYRYQRNFKNLVLFALSIFGKDKARHYKNYIGLQLCLFFAGLRLSFLVNYFRKFNPKEVLEKRICTIMKTRFMALEVPYPGAALDIDNAKDYESMKTRFDEWWKYLRASKEPLTKNHAKVSLTTSDEKVARPSPTH
;
A
#
# COMPACT_ATOMS: atom_id res chain seq x y z
N CYS A 1 -4.03 14.03 -13.66
CA CYS A 1 -3.91 13.25 -12.41
C CYS A 1 -5.15 12.35 -12.29
N ASP A 2 -4.94 11.07 -12.15
CA ASP A 2 -6.00 10.04 -12.01
C ASP A 2 -6.52 9.90 -10.57
N ALA A 3 -5.85 10.51 -9.58
CA ALA A 3 -6.26 10.57 -8.18
C ALA A 3 -6.53 12.05 -7.73
N PRO A 4 -7.64 12.66 -8.16
CA PRO A 4 -7.89 14.10 -7.94
C PRO A 4 -8.20 14.46 -6.48
N LEU A 5 -8.45 13.48 -5.63
CA LEU A 5 -8.73 13.67 -4.19
C LEU A 5 -7.49 13.48 -3.31
N MET A 6 -6.31 13.29 -3.88
CA MET A 6 -5.04 13.23 -3.13
C MET A 6 -4.79 14.56 -2.45
N THR A 7 -4.47 14.52 -1.15
CA THR A 7 -4.24 15.73 -0.35
C THR A 7 -2.75 15.93 -0.04
N PRO A 8 -2.28 17.18 0.15
CA PRO A 8 -0.91 17.44 0.58
C PRO A 8 -0.52 16.72 1.87
N GLN A 9 -1.44 16.63 2.84
CA GLN A 9 -1.22 15.95 4.11
C GLN A 9 -0.95 14.45 3.92
N GLU A 10 -1.62 13.81 2.96
CA GLU A 10 -1.41 12.41 2.61
C GLU A 10 -0.01 12.17 2.05
N VAL A 11 0.44 13.05 1.15
CA VAL A 11 1.77 13.00 0.55
C VAL A 11 2.86 13.26 1.60
N GLU A 12 2.67 14.27 2.44
CA GLU A 12 3.59 14.61 3.53
C GLU A 12 3.72 13.46 4.54
N TYR A 13 2.59 12.87 4.96
CA TYR A 13 2.59 11.69 5.81
C TYR A 13 3.38 10.55 5.18
N PHE A 14 3.11 10.26 3.91
CA PHE A 14 3.76 9.17 3.21
C PHE A 14 5.29 9.39 3.11
N ILE A 15 5.74 10.59 2.74
CA ILE A 15 7.17 10.91 2.63
C ILE A 15 7.86 10.81 4.00
N SER A 16 7.25 11.37 5.05
CA SER A 16 7.86 11.41 6.38
C SER A 16 7.95 10.02 7.05
N HIS A 17 7.09 9.06 6.66
CA HIS A 17 7.08 7.71 7.22
C HIS A 17 7.71 6.65 6.31
N ALA A 18 8.13 7.01 5.11
CA ALA A 18 8.64 6.07 4.11
C ALA A 18 9.99 5.44 4.45
N ASN A 19 10.74 5.98 5.43
CA ASN A 19 12.04 5.46 5.88
C ASN A 19 12.97 5.05 4.72
N MET A 20 13.19 5.97 3.78
CA MET A 20 13.99 5.71 2.58
C MET A 20 15.48 5.42 2.86
N GLU A 21 15.97 5.58 4.07
CA GLU A 21 17.32 5.15 4.47
C GLU A 21 17.42 3.62 4.49
N ASN A 22 16.38 2.96 5.02
CA ASN A 22 16.34 1.50 5.16
C ASN A 22 15.66 0.78 4.01
N TYR A 23 14.88 1.50 3.18
CA TYR A 23 14.13 0.92 2.07
C TYR A 23 14.46 1.59 0.75
N ASP A 24 14.32 0.85 -0.34
CA ASP A 24 14.59 1.32 -1.69
C ASP A 24 13.30 1.49 -2.51
N HIS A 25 12.23 0.82 -2.07
CA HIS A 25 10.89 0.96 -2.63
C HIS A 25 9.85 0.90 -1.50
N VAL A 26 9.11 1.99 -1.34
CA VAL A 26 7.98 2.09 -0.41
C VAL A 26 6.70 2.27 -1.19
N LEU A 27 5.70 1.45 -0.87
CA LEU A 27 4.37 1.42 -1.50
C LEU A 27 3.32 1.79 -0.46
N GLY A 28 2.45 2.74 -0.80
CA GLY A 28 1.34 3.12 0.07
C GLY A 28 0.17 2.13 0.01
N LEU A 29 -0.39 1.81 1.18
CA LEU A 29 -1.59 1.01 1.36
C LEU A 29 -2.64 1.80 2.13
N VAL A 30 -3.90 1.62 1.78
CA VAL A 30 -5.04 2.19 2.53
C VAL A 30 -5.99 1.08 2.95
N SER A 31 -6.41 1.06 4.22
CA SER A 31 -7.33 0.04 4.70
C SER A 31 -8.73 0.21 4.09
N GLN A 32 -9.41 -0.90 3.84
CA GLN A 32 -10.78 -0.91 3.32
C GLN A 32 -11.74 -0.09 4.19
N LYS A 33 -11.50 -0.05 5.50
CA LYS A 33 -12.34 0.69 6.44
C LYS A 33 -12.38 2.19 6.13
N LYS A 34 -11.24 2.77 5.73
CA LYS A 34 -11.11 4.19 5.37
C LYS A 34 -11.79 4.51 4.03
N LEU A 35 -11.98 3.50 3.18
CA LEU A 35 -12.56 3.66 1.85
C LEU A 35 -14.08 3.43 1.77
N LYS A 36 -14.71 2.93 2.83
CA LYS A 36 -16.14 2.60 2.83
C LYS A 36 -17.06 3.78 2.50
N TYR A 37 -16.67 5.00 2.90
CA TYR A 37 -17.44 6.21 2.64
C TYR A 37 -17.63 6.52 1.14
N PHE A 38 -16.68 6.08 0.32
CA PHE A 38 -16.64 6.32 -1.12
C PHE A 38 -17.35 5.24 -1.95
N TYR A 39 -17.90 4.22 -1.31
CA TYR A 39 -18.66 3.18 -1.98
C TYR A 39 -20.01 3.71 -2.50
N PRO A 40 -20.62 3.02 -3.49
CA PRO A 40 -22.00 3.26 -3.86
C PRO A 40 -22.89 3.14 -2.63
N GLN A 41 -23.75 4.13 -2.43
CA GLN A 41 -24.76 4.20 -1.39
C GLN A 41 -26.14 4.28 -2.05
N GLU A 42 -27.20 4.05 -1.29
CA GLU A 42 -28.56 4.17 -1.83
C GLU A 42 -28.81 5.57 -2.41
N GLY A 43 -29.19 5.64 -3.69
CA GLY A 43 -29.40 6.89 -4.41
C GLY A 43 -28.15 7.70 -4.76
N LYS A 44 -26.94 7.26 -4.36
CA LYS A 44 -25.68 7.98 -4.65
C LYS A 44 -24.67 7.09 -5.36
N PRO A 45 -24.06 7.54 -6.47
CA PRO A 45 -23.01 6.81 -7.13
C PRO A 45 -21.73 6.75 -6.25
N GLY A 46 -20.88 5.77 -6.50
CA GLY A 46 -19.63 5.61 -5.77
C GLY A 46 -18.65 4.70 -6.53
N ILE A 47 -17.44 4.57 -6.01
CA ILE A 47 -16.37 3.81 -6.64
C ILE A 47 -16.32 2.40 -6.04
N LYS A 48 -16.37 1.37 -6.91
CA LYS A 48 -16.12 -0.02 -6.51
C LYS A 48 -14.65 -0.32 -6.63
N MET A 49 -14.05 -0.78 -5.55
CA MET A 49 -12.61 -0.97 -5.45
C MET A 49 -12.24 -2.43 -5.21
N ALA A 50 -11.12 -2.85 -5.78
CA ALA A 50 -10.50 -4.14 -5.47
C ALA A 50 -9.57 -4.01 -4.27
N TYR A 51 -9.47 -5.08 -3.48
CA TYR A 51 -8.66 -5.12 -2.26
C TYR A 51 -7.70 -6.30 -2.23
N LEU A 52 -6.53 -6.04 -1.68
CA LEU A 52 -5.57 -7.06 -1.28
C LEU A 52 -5.96 -7.55 0.12
N HIS A 53 -6.45 -8.79 0.21
CA HIS A 53 -6.84 -9.40 1.48
C HIS A 53 -5.65 -10.12 2.10
N ILE A 54 -5.04 -9.51 3.11
CA ILE A 54 -3.91 -10.07 3.86
C ILE A 54 -4.31 -10.35 5.31
N LYS A 55 -3.45 -11.02 6.07
CA LYS A 55 -3.77 -11.45 7.44
C LYS A 55 -4.22 -10.28 8.33
N GLU A 56 -3.56 -9.15 8.23
CA GLU A 56 -3.76 -7.99 9.09
C GLU A 56 -5.07 -7.25 8.79
N ASP A 57 -5.36 -6.95 7.51
CA ASP A 57 -6.61 -6.31 7.08
C ASP A 57 -6.79 -6.47 5.55
N SER A 58 -7.81 -5.81 5.00
CA SER A 58 -8.02 -5.66 3.56
C SER A 58 -7.55 -4.28 3.15
N PHE A 59 -6.58 -4.23 2.25
CA PHE A 59 -5.96 -2.99 1.81
C PHE A 59 -6.16 -2.75 0.32
N ARG A 60 -6.25 -1.49 -0.06
CA ARG A 60 -6.07 -1.05 -1.44
C ARG A 60 -4.66 -0.48 -1.58
N ILE A 61 -3.98 -0.86 -2.64
CA ILE A 61 -2.77 -0.17 -3.08
C ILE A 61 -3.19 1.23 -3.54
N ASN A 62 -2.52 2.25 -3.05
CA ASN A 62 -2.74 3.62 -3.50
C ASN A 62 -1.68 4.05 -4.53
N ASN A 63 -1.81 5.28 -5.06
CA ASN A 63 -0.90 5.81 -6.09
C ASN A 63 0.37 6.45 -5.51
N LEU A 64 0.69 6.20 -4.22
CA LEU A 64 1.89 6.71 -3.57
C LEU A 64 3.01 5.67 -3.60
N HIS A 65 4.06 6.01 -4.33
CA HIS A 65 5.27 5.21 -4.44
C HIS A 65 6.49 6.08 -4.24
N LEU A 66 7.41 5.66 -3.37
CA LEU A 66 8.77 6.20 -3.30
C LEU A 66 9.75 5.11 -3.71
N VAL A 67 10.57 5.38 -4.71
CA VAL A 67 11.43 4.38 -5.33
C VAL A 67 12.82 4.93 -5.60
N LYS A 68 13.85 4.15 -5.27
CA LYS A 68 15.22 4.33 -5.76
C LYS A 68 15.38 3.44 -7.01
N PRO A 69 15.17 3.94 -8.22
CA PRO A 69 15.03 3.09 -9.40
C PRO A 69 16.31 2.29 -9.72
N LEU A 70 17.49 2.80 -9.37
CA LEU A 70 18.77 2.12 -9.57
C LEU A 70 19.02 0.98 -8.55
N ARG A 71 18.21 0.87 -7.51
CA ARG A 71 18.28 -0.17 -6.48
C ARG A 71 17.29 -1.33 -6.72
N ILE A 72 16.60 -1.35 -7.85
CA ILE A 72 15.76 -2.46 -8.30
C ILE A 72 16.51 -3.21 -9.40
N GLU A 73 16.99 -4.41 -9.09
CA GLU A 73 17.78 -5.19 -10.06
C GLU A 73 16.89 -5.86 -11.12
N ASN A 74 15.81 -6.50 -10.71
CA ASN A 74 14.93 -7.26 -11.60
C ASN A 74 13.80 -6.40 -12.21
N ARG A 75 14.14 -5.30 -12.89
CA ARG A 75 13.16 -4.36 -13.48
C ARG A 75 12.26 -4.98 -14.53
N GLU A 76 12.71 -6.05 -15.17
CA GLU A 76 11.93 -6.81 -16.16
C GLU A 76 10.61 -7.35 -15.58
N TYR A 77 10.55 -7.63 -14.28
CA TYR A 77 9.31 -8.05 -13.64
C TYR A 77 8.29 -6.92 -13.55
N ILE A 78 8.72 -5.66 -13.41
CA ILE A 78 7.82 -4.50 -13.45
C ILE A 78 7.18 -4.42 -14.83
N GLN A 79 7.98 -4.54 -15.89
CA GLN A 79 7.47 -4.51 -17.27
C GLN A 79 6.51 -5.66 -17.54
N LYS A 80 6.84 -6.87 -17.08
CA LYS A 80 5.95 -8.04 -17.19
C LYS A 80 4.64 -7.81 -16.42
N MET A 81 4.69 -7.26 -15.19
CA MET A 81 3.48 -6.92 -14.42
C MET A 81 2.60 -5.93 -15.18
N TYR A 82 3.18 -4.92 -15.82
CA TYR A 82 2.43 -3.96 -16.64
C TYR A 82 1.74 -4.62 -17.83
N GLN A 83 2.42 -5.51 -18.53
CA GLN A 83 1.86 -6.25 -19.68
C GLN A 83 0.67 -7.13 -19.27
N TYR A 84 0.70 -7.71 -18.06
CA TYR A 84 -0.37 -8.59 -17.57
C TYR A 84 -1.49 -7.85 -16.82
N ARG A 85 -1.30 -6.56 -16.46
CA ARG A 85 -2.29 -5.77 -15.70
C ARG A 85 -3.66 -5.69 -16.38
N TYR A 86 -3.69 -5.61 -17.71
CA TYR A 86 -4.92 -5.50 -18.51
C TYR A 86 -5.51 -6.83 -18.96
N GLN A 87 -4.79 -7.93 -18.73
CA GLN A 87 -5.29 -9.24 -19.15
C GLN A 87 -6.14 -9.84 -18.03
N ARG A 88 -7.46 -9.63 -18.09
CA ARG A 88 -8.46 -10.23 -17.18
C ARG A 88 -8.50 -11.77 -17.24
N ASN A 89 -7.61 -12.41 -17.99
CA ASN A 89 -7.64 -13.84 -18.20
C ASN A 89 -6.87 -14.56 -17.08
N PHE A 90 -7.58 -15.33 -16.26
CA PHE A 90 -7.02 -16.11 -15.15
C PHE A 90 -5.85 -17.01 -15.56
N LYS A 91 -5.89 -17.59 -16.78
CA LYS A 91 -4.79 -18.39 -17.33
C LYS A 91 -3.48 -17.61 -17.45
N ASN A 92 -3.55 -16.36 -17.91
CA ASN A 92 -2.38 -15.50 -18.07
C ASN A 92 -1.81 -15.08 -16.71
N LEU A 93 -2.66 -14.88 -15.72
CA LEU A 93 -2.25 -14.58 -14.35
C LEU A 93 -1.50 -15.77 -13.72
N VAL A 94 -1.99 -17.01 -13.97
CA VAL A 94 -1.31 -18.25 -13.54
C VAL A 94 0.03 -18.41 -14.28
N LEU A 95 0.08 -18.21 -15.61
CA LEU A 95 1.31 -18.28 -16.38
C LEU A 95 2.33 -17.22 -15.95
N PHE A 96 1.87 -16.02 -15.63
CA PHE A 96 2.70 -14.96 -15.07
C PHE A 96 3.32 -15.37 -13.73
N ALA A 97 2.51 -15.90 -12.82
CA ALA A 97 3.00 -16.42 -11.54
C ALA A 97 4.04 -17.55 -11.77
N LEU A 98 3.76 -18.47 -12.69
CA LEU A 98 4.68 -19.54 -13.07
C LEU A 98 5.98 -18.98 -13.66
N SER A 99 5.95 -17.91 -14.44
CA SER A 99 7.15 -17.29 -15.02
C SER A 99 8.02 -16.55 -14.00
N ILE A 100 7.42 -15.97 -12.96
CA ILE A 100 8.13 -15.27 -11.90
C ILE A 100 8.76 -16.25 -10.91
N PHE A 101 8.04 -17.30 -10.57
CA PHE A 101 8.41 -18.16 -9.45
C PHE A 101 9.38 -19.29 -9.81
N GLY A 102 10.01 -19.39 -10.99
CA GLY A 102 11.08 -20.35 -11.33
C GLY A 102 11.05 -21.71 -10.57
N LYS A 103 12.11 -22.52 -10.53
CA LYS A 103 12.10 -23.92 -10.03
C LYS A 103 12.14 -24.12 -8.48
N ASP A 104 12.40 -23.09 -7.66
CA ASP A 104 12.50 -23.20 -6.17
C ASP A 104 11.17 -22.94 -5.41
N LYS A 105 10.12 -23.50 -5.76
CA LYS A 105 8.80 -22.94 -6.00
C LYS A 105 7.71 -23.36 -5.03
N ALA A 106 7.77 -24.50 -4.43
CA ALA A 106 6.64 -25.05 -3.65
C ALA A 106 6.21 -24.15 -2.46
N ARG A 107 7.18 -23.45 -1.83
CA ARG A 107 6.91 -22.55 -0.70
C ARG A 107 6.25 -21.23 -1.13
N HIS A 108 6.49 -20.77 -2.37
CA HIS A 108 5.97 -19.50 -2.88
C HIS A 108 4.52 -19.61 -3.37
N TYR A 109 4.11 -20.77 -3.86
CA TYR A 109 2.75 -20.98 -4.36
C TYR A 109 1.65 -20.82 -3.30
N LYS A 110 1.91 -21.24 -2.06
CA LYS A 110 0.88 -21.18 -1.00
C LYS A 110 0.29 -19.78 -0.82
N ASN A 111 1.14 -18.74 -0.75
CA ASN A 111 0.66 -17.38 -0.55
C ASN A 111 0.04 -16.79 -1.81
N TYR A 112 0.58 -17.11 -2.99
CA TYR A 112 -0.03 -16.68 -4.25
C TYR A 112 -1.43 -17.29 -4.42
N ILE A 113 -1.56 -18.60 -4.22
CA ILE A 113 -2.85 -19.28 -4.24
C ILE A 113 -3.78 -18.70 -3.18
N GLY A 114 -3.28 -18.45 -1.97
CA GLY A 114 -4.04 -17.82 -0.90
C GLY A 114 -4.61 -16.45 -1.30
N LEU A 115 -3.81 -15.61 -1.96
CA LEU A 115 -4.27 -14.30 -2.47
C LEU A 115 -5.32 -14.46 -3.57
N GLN A 116 -5.12 -15.39 -4.53
CA GLN A 116 -6.07 -15.63 -5.60
C GLN A 116 -7.40 -16.19 -5.08
N LEU A 117 -7.36 -17.10 -4.10
CA LEU A 117 -8.56 -17.61 -3.44
C LEU A 117 -9.30 -16.49 -2.69
N CYS A 118 -8.57 -15.60 -2.00
CA CYS A 118 -9.20 -14.44 -1.38
C CYS A 118 -9.92 -13.54 -2.40
N LEU A 119 -9.29 -13.24 -3.55
CA LEU A 119 -9.91 -12.44 -4.62
C LEU A 119 -11.14 -13.14 -5.22
N PHE A 120 -11.04 -14.44 -5.48
CA PHE A 120 -12.13 -15.25 -6.02
C PHE A 120 -13.33 -15.26 -5.07
N PHE A 121 -13.12 -15.59 -3.78
CA PHE A 121 -14.18 -15.63 -2.79
C PHE A 121 -14.74 -14.24 -2.43
N ALA A 122 -13.92 -13.20 -2.50
CA ALA A 122 -14.41 -11.82 -2.37
C ALA A 122 -15.36 -11.45 -3.52
N GLY A 123 -15.05 -11.87 -4.75
CA GLY A 123 -15.94 -11.73 -5.92
C GLY A 123 -17.29 -12.43 -5.74
N LEU A 124 -17.29 -13.60 -5.08
CA LEU A 124 -18.50 -14.35 -4.72
C LEU A 124 -19.20 -13.85 -3.44
N ARG A 125 -18.69 -12.80 -2.78
CA ARG A 125 -19.18 -12.27 -1.50
C ARG A 125 -19.14 -13.26 -0.33
N LEU A 126 -18.29 -14.27 -0.40
CA LEU A 126 -18.11 -15.31 0.63
C LEU A 126 -17.07 -14.88 1.66
N SER A 127 -17.43 -13.92 2.51
CA SER A 127 -16.52 -13.27 3.46
C SER A 127 -15.84 -14.24 4.44
N PHE A 128 -16.51 -15.35 4.82
CA PHE A 128 -15.94 -16.34 5.72
C PHE A 128 -14.74 -17.08 5.09
N LEU A 129 -14.80 -17.40 3.79
CA LEU A 129 -13.69 -18.00 3.05
C LEU A 129 -12.54 -17.00 2.86
N VAL A 130 -12.85 -15.75 2.55
CA VAL A 130 -11.83 -14.67 2.50
C VAL A 130 -11.10 -14.59 3.85
N ASN A 131 -11.83 -14.58 4.97
CA ASN A 131 -11.23 -14.52 6.31
C ASN A 131 -10.42 -15.76 6.67
N TYR A 132 -10.75 -16.92 6.12
CA TYR A 132 -9.96 -18.14 6.29
C TYR A 132 -8.65 -18.07 5.49
N PHE A 133 -8.72 -17.78 4.19
CA PHE A 133 -7.55 -17.82 3.31
C PHE A 133 -6.57 -16.65 3.52
N ARG A 134 -7.04 -15.47 3.94
CA ARG A 134 -6.18 -14.31 4.23
C ARG A 134 -5.14 -14.59 5.33
N LYS A 135 -5.42 -15.50 6.26
CA LYS A 135 -4.49 -15.88 7.34
C LYS A 135 -3.16 -16.44 6.82
N PHE A 136 -3.16 -17.01 5.61
CA PHE A 136 -1.96 -17.54 4.96
C PHE A 136 -1.09 -16.47 4.31
N ASN A 137 -1.52 -15.21 4.29
CA ASN A 137 -0.84 -14.11 3.64
C ASN A 137 -0.49 -12.98 4.63
N PRO A 138 0.45 -13.18 5.58
CA PRO A 138 0.92 -12.10 6.43
C PRO A 138 1.65 -11.04 5.58
N LYS A 139 1.48 -9.77 5.92
CA LYS A 139 2.14 -8.62 5.26
C LYS A 139 3.65 -8.81 5.14
N GLU A 140 4.30 -9.15 6.24
CA GLU A 140 5.76 -9.36 6.27
C GLU A 140 6.25 -10.43 5.29
N VAL A 141 5.47 -11.52 5.12
CA VAL A 141 5.83 -12.58 4.17
C VAL A 141 5.71 -12.09 2.73
N LEU A 142 4.70 -11.27 2.43
CA LEU A 142 4.53 -10.68 1.10
C LEU A 142 5.64 -9.66 0.80
N GLU A 143 5.98 -8.81 1.75
CA GLU A 143 7.09 -7.86 1.64
C GLU A 143 8.42 -8.59 1.37
N LYS A 144 8.76 -9.60 2.17
CA LYS A 144 9.98 -10.41 1.96
C LYS A 144 10.03 -11.06 0.58
N ARG A 145 8.88 -11.45 0.03
CA ARG A 145 8.80 -12.02 -1.33
C ARG A 145 9.04 -10.98 -2.40
N ILE A 146 8.44 -9.79 -2.26
CA ILE A 146 8.70 -8.68 -3.16
C ILE A 146 10.19 -8.32 -3.12
N CYS A 147 10.79 -8.26 -1.92
CA CYS A 147 12.24 -8.06 -1.78
C CYS A 147 13.05 -9.10 -2.56
N THR A 148 12.70 -10.38 -2.46
CA THR A 148 13.40 -11.47 -3.16
C THR A 148 13.21 -11.40 -4.68
N ILE A 149 11.99 -11.17 -5.15
CA ILE A 149 11.66 -11.12 -6.59
C ILE A 149 12.31 -9.91 -7.26
N MET A 150 12.15 -8.74 -6.65
CA MET A 150 12.64 -7.46 -7.19
C MET A 150 14.10 -7.20 -6.84
N LYS A 151 14.70 -8.03 -5.96
CA LYS A 151 16.02 -7.81 -5.37
C LYS A 151 16.19 -6.37 -4.88
N THR A 152 15.29 -5.93 -4.04
CA THR A 152 15.22 -4.58 -3.50
C THR A 152 14.72 -4.62 -2.06
N ARG A 153 15.01 -3.60 -1.26
CA ARG A 153 14.45 -3.46 0.09
C ARG A 153 13.09 -2.79 -0.01
N PHE A 154 12.03 -3.59 0.12
CA PHE A 154 10.63 -3.17 -0.06
C PHE A 154 9.90 -3.06 1.26
N MET A 155 9.04 -2.03 1.39
CA MET A 155 8.10 -1.85 2.49
C MET A 155 6.73 -1.41 1.94
N ALA A 156 5.65 -1.96 2.51
CA ALA A 156 4.30 -1.48 2.31
C ALA A 156 3.87 -0.63 3.52
N LEU A 157 3.68 0.66 3.31
CA LEU A 157 3.32 1.63 4.36
C LEU A 157 1.81 1.85 4.39
N GLU A 158 1.17 1.62 5.53
CA GLU A 158 -0.22 1.98 5.71
C GLU A 158 -0.36 3.49 5.85
N VAL A 159 -1.17 4.08 4.96
CA VAL A 159 -1.48 5.51 4.93
C VAL A 159 -2.88 5.71 5.47
N PRO A 160 -3.08 6.56 6.50
CA PRO A 160 -4.40 6.75 7.10
C PRO A 160 -5.36 7.57 6.23
N TYR A 161 -4.86 8.17 5.17
CA TYR A 161 -5.61 9.03 4.26
C TYR A 161 -5.99 8.28 2.98
N PRO A 162 -7.24 8.35 2.53
CA PRO A 162 -7.72 7.56 1.40
C PRO A 162 -7.64 8.23 0.04
N GLY A 163 -7.26 9.51 -0.05
CA GLY A 163 -7.37 10.32 -1.26
C GLY A 163 -6.58 9.76 -2.46
N ALA A 164 -5.35 9.31 -2.24
CA ALA A 164 -4.49 8.74 -3.28
C ALA A 164 -4.94 7.36 -3.77
N ALA A 165 -5.89 6.71 -3.08
CA ALA A 165 -6.47 5.43 -3.49
C ALA A 165 -7.77 5.59 -4.29
N LEU A 166 -8.22 6.83 -4.53
CA LEU A 166 -9.45 7.16 -5.25
C LEU A 166 -9.12 7.58 -6.67
N ASP A 167 -8.61 6.63 -7.44
CA ASP A 167 -8.26 6.80 -8.85
C ASP A 167 -9.48 6.65 -9.77
N ILE A 168 -9.41 7.33 -10.91
CA ILE A 168 -10.42 7.31 -11.97
C ILE A 168 -9.93 6.37 -13.07
N ASP A 169 -10.38 5.11 -13.04
CA ASP A 169 -9.98 4.09 -14.00
C ASP A 169 -10.90 3.99 -15.24
N ASN A 170 -12.13 4.51 -15.14
CA ASN A 170 -13.13 4.39 -16.18
C ASN A 170 -14.19 5.52 -16.12
N ALA A 171 -15.03 5.61 -17.15
CA ALA A 171 -16.07 6.64 -17.26
C ALA A 171 -17.06 6.63 -16.08
N LYS A 172 -17.36 5.45 -15.53
CA LYS A 172 -18.28 5.34 -14.38
C LYS A 172 -17.67 5.92 -13.11
N ASP A 173 -16.39 5.69 -12.88
CA ASP A 173 -15.68 6.26 -11.75
C ASP A 173 -15.57 7.78 -11.90
N TYR A 174 -15.34 8.26 -13.13
CA TYR A 174 -15.35 9.69 -13.45
C TYR A 174 -16.70 10.35 -13.12
N GLU A 175 -17.83 9.77 -13.55
CA GLU A 175 -19.14 10.32 -13.25
C GLU A 175 -19.46 10.29 -11.75
N SER A 176 -19.04 9.23 -11.05
CA SER A 176 -19.19 9.14 -9.59
C SER A 176 -18.36 10.22 -8.88
N MET A 177 -17.12 10.41 -9.33
CA MET A 177 -16.22 11.43 -8.81
C MET A 177 -16.78 12.84 -9.06
N LYS A 178 -17.18 13.13 -10.29
CA LYS A 178 -17.77 14.42 -10.68
C LYS A 178 -19.00 14.77 -9.84
N THR A 179 -19.89 13.79 -9.63
CA THR A 179 -21.14 13.99 -8.87
C THR A 179 -20.89 14.24 -7.39
N ARG A 180 -19.87 13.62 -6.80
CA ARG A 180 -19.64 13.65 -5.35
C ARG A 180 -18.33 14.32 -4.94
N PHE A 181 -17.67 15.02 -5.85
CA PHE A 181 -16.37 15.63 -5.61
C PHE A 181 -16.34 16.54 -4.38
N ASP A 182 -17.25 17.49 -4.31
CA ASP A 182 -17.31 18.47 -3.22
C ASP A 182 -17.62 17.79 -1.87
N GLU A 183 -18.54 16.81 -1.86
CA GLU A 183 -18.87 16.00 -0.68
C GLU A 183 -17.61 15.25 -0.18
N TRP A 184 -16.92 14.56 -1.07
CA TRP A 184 -15.74 13.77 -0.75
C TRP A 184 -14.54 14.64 -0.36
N TRP A 185 -14.35 15.75 -1.06
CA TRP A 185 -13.31 16.72 -0.75
C TRP A 185 -13.49 17.35 0.64
N LYS A 186 -14.71 17.72 0.99
CA LYS A 186 -15.07 18.24 2.31
C LYS A 186 -14.82 17.20 3.40
N TYR A 187 -15.20 15.93 3.15
CA TYR A 187 -14.98 14.83 4.06
C TYR A 187 -13.47 14.62 4.33
N LEU A 188 -12.64 14.58 3.28
CA LEU A 188 -11.20 14.39 3.42
C LEU A 188 -10.51 15.53 4.18
N ARG A 189 -10.95 16.76 3.97
CA ARG A 189 -10.44 17.92 4.71
C ARG A 189 -10.86 17.94 6.18
N ALA A 190 -12.04 17.45 6.49
CA ALA A 190 -12.55 17.35 7.85
C ALA A 190 -11.90 16.20 8.64
N SER A 191 -11.47 15.15 7.95
CA SER A 191 -10.81 13.96 8.52
C SER A 191 -9.34 14.24 8.88
N LYS A 192 -9.08 15.33 9.63
CA LYS A 192 -7.80 15.58 10.26
C LYS A 192 -7.62 14.59 11.39
N GLU A 193 -7.03 13.40 11.14
CA GLU A 193 -6.46 12.65 12.24
C GLU A 193 -5.31 13.48 12.82
N PRO A 194 -5.29 13.72 14.14
CA PRO A 194 -4.18 14.43 14.75
C PRO A 194 -2.91 13.60 14.51
N LEU A 195 -1.88 14.22 13.97
CA LEU A 195 -0.52 13.71 13.98
C LEU A 195 -0.26 13.25 15.42
N THR A 196 -0.13 11.95 15.61
CA THR A 196 0.07 11.36 16.93
C THR A 196 1.30 11.99 17.56
N LYS A 197 1.13 12.55 18.76
CA LYS A 197 2.13 13.25 19.58
C LYS A 197 3.35 12.40 20.01
N ASN A 198 3.72 11.34 19.30
CA ASN A 198 4.74 10.38 19.71
C ASN A 198 6.16 10.64 19.15
N HIS A 199 6.39 11.72 18.41
CA HIS A 199 7.76 12.06 17.96
C HIS A 199 8.42 13.24 18.72
N ALA A 200 7.77 13.81 19.74
CA ALA A 200 8.32 14.94 20.50
C ALA A 200 9.17 14.52 21.72
N LYS A 201 9.45 13.22 21.93
CA LYS A 201 10.20 12.74 23.11
C LYS A 201 11.61 12.18 22.85
N VAL A 202 12.10 12.20 21.62
CA VAL A 202 13.44 11.65 21.31
C VAL A 202 14.53 12.73 21.11
N SER A 203 14.19 14.01 21.11
CA SER A 203 15.18 15.07 20.81
C SER A 203 15.62 15.96 21.99
N LEU A 204 15.41 15.56 23.25
CA LEU A 204 15.81 16.35 24.42
C LEU A 204 16.61 15.60 25.49
N THR A 205 17.42 14.61 25.13
CA THR A 205 18.35 13.98 26.07
C THR A 205 19.71 13.72 25.43
N THR A 206 20.36 14.76 24.97
CA THR A 206 21.81 14.75 24.73
C THR A 206 22.32 16.18 24.67
N SER A 207 22.48 16.82 25.82
CA SER A 207 23.38 17.98 25.97
C SER A 207 23.54 18.29 27.44
N ASP A 208 24.29 17.50 28.19
CA ASP A 208 24.95 17.91 29.42
C ASP A 208 25.98 16.83 29.79
N GLU A 209 27.03 16.73 29.00
CA GLU A 209 28.25 16.07 29.43
C GLU A 209 29.33 17.12 29.55
N LYS A 210 29.59 17.48 30.80
CA LYS A 210 30.60 18.46 31.26
C LYS A 210 31.98 18.04 30.73
N VAL A 211 32.55 18.88 29.92
CA VAL A 211 33.99 18.88 29.62
C VAL A 211 34.72 19.36 30.87
N ALA A 212 35.30 18.44 31.60
CA ALA A 212 36.30 18.74 32.66
C ALA A 212 37.62 19.08 31.99
N ARG A 213 38.11 20.29 32.19
CA ARG A 213 39.47 20.73 31.83
C ARG A 213 40.49 20.13 32.82
N PRO A 214 41.60 19.59 32.38
CA PRO A 214 42.70 19.26 33.26
C PRO A 214 43.49 20.54 33.63
N SER A 215 43.78 20.71 34.91
CA SER A 215 44.63 21.77 35.46
C SER A 215 46.11 21.53 35.11
N PRO A 216 46.92 22.56 34.91
CA PRO A 216 48.36 22.42 34.70
C PRO A 216 49.09 22.17 36.01
N THR A 217 49.93 21.17 36.06
CA THR A 217 50.90 20.96 37.12
C THR A 217 52.20 21.61 36.75
N HIS A 218 52.75 22.30 37.69
CA HIS A 218 54.13 22.83 37.71
C HIS A 218 55.20 21.76 37.61
#